data_2df7adb0ce7c06208be771df9af4e000
#
_entry.id   2df7adb0ce7c06208be771df9af4e000
#
_cell.length_a   1.000
_cell.length_b   1.000
_cell.length_c   1.000
_cell.angle_alpha   90.00
_cell.angle_beta   90.00
_cell.angle_gamma   90.00
#
_symmetry.space_group_name_H-M   'P 1'
#
loop_
_entity.id
_entity.type
_entity.pdbx_description
1 polymer ?
#
loop_
_entity_poly.entity_id
_entity_poly.type
_entity_poly.pdbx_seq_one_letter_code
_entity_poly.pdbx_strand_id
1 'polypeptide(L)'
;MTDDEQKVASYEDLCANFKIDVPEYYNFGFDVIDAWAKKDRNKLAMIWTDQKGNEKKYTFFDLMRLSNQAVNICIKYGIKKGDRVMLMLPRAPEWWIFTIALIKIGAVYCPATTMLTPKDLKYRIQAADIRMIITMAEYAEKVEEIREECPTLAVRLMIDGTRDGWVSYPVELDYPAPCSHKLVNLPGMHRTRSSDPLLLFFTSGTTGEPKMVVHDHTYPLGHLVTAQVWHDLHPNDLHLTISDTGWGKSAWGKLYGQWIVGACIFVYDIRGRFHATEILPLLERYGITTFCCPPTIYRMLILADLDKFDLADMRHCCSAGEPLNPEVIRAWKEGTGRTIYEGYGQTETVLCIGTFPGMKCKPGSMGKPAPGWQIELHDDDGNPVGVGEEGRIAIKLDPRPVGLFRGYLNNEEENHRVFQNGFYYTGDKACMDEDGYFWFIGRDDDVIKSSGYRIGPFEVESALMEHPAVQEAAVVGSPDVIRGLIVKAFIILKPGYRPSESLVKDIQKYVKRVTAPYKYPRAIEFVESLPKTISGKIKRYELREREMKQFMDNNSHGVHSGSKCAE
;
A
#
# COMPACT_ATOMS: atom_id res chain seq x y z
N MET A 1 -36.08 3.59 22.60
CA MET A 1 -36.94 3.45 21.42
C MET A 1 -36.96 4.78 20.69
N THR A 2 -36.10 4.94 19.75
CA THR A 2 -36.28 5.69 18.50
C THR A 2 -35.18 5.18 17.57
N ASP A 3 -35.58 4.28 16.68
CA ASP A 3 -34.77 3.79 15.58
C ASP A 3 -34.56 4.96 14.59
N ASP A 4 -33.53 5.74 14.78
CA ASP A 4 -32.86 6.42 13.69
C ASP A 4 -31.92 5.39 13.03
N GLU A 5 -32.49 4.51 12.21
CA GLU A 5 -31.75 3.85 11.14
C GLU A 5 -31.18 4.99 10.27
N GLN A 6 -29.93 5.35 10.52
CA GLN A 6 -29.19 6.24 9.63
C GLN A 6 -29.20 5.59 8.27
N LYS A 7 -30.06 6.10 7.39
CA LYS A 7 -30.21 5.63 6.01
C LYS A 7 -28.83 5.77 5.34
N VAL A 8 -28.17 4.63 5.11
CA VAL A 8 -26.87 4.62 4.43
C VAL A 8 -27.07 5.29 3.06
N ALA A 9 -26.31 6.33 2.78
CA ALA A 9 -26.39 7.07 1.51
C ALA A 9 -26.13 6.12 0.33
N SER A 10 -26.85 6.30 -0.76
CA SER A 10 -26.60 5.54 -1.99
C SER A 10 -25.23 5.93 -2.57
N TYR A 11 -24.66 5.08 -3.43
CA TYR A 11 -23.41 5.40 -4.11
C TYR A 11 -23.54 6.69 -4.94
N GLU A 12 -24.69 6.88 -5.59
CA GLU A 12 -25.00 8.08 -6.37
C GLU A 12 -25.04 9.33 -5.50
N ASP A 13 -25.64 9.24 -4.30
CA ASP A 13 -25.65 10.33 -3.32
C ASP A 13 -24.26 10.65 -2.82
N LEU A 14 -23.44 9.62 -2.55
CA LEU A 14 -22.03 9.81 -2.15
C LEU A 14 -21.27 10.56 -3.24
N CYS A 15 -21.39 10.14 -4.51
CA CYS A 15 -20.70 10.80 -5.63
C CYS A 15 -21.17 12.24 -5.86
N ALA A 16 -22.47 12.51 -5.69
CA ALA A 16 -23.03 13.84 -5.90
C ALA A 16 -22.66 14.85 -4.80
N ASN A 17 -22.52 14.38 -3.56
CA ASN A 17 -22.34 15.24 -2.40
C ASN A 17 -20.90 15.33 -1.91
N PHE A 18 -20.01 14.38 -2.28
CA PHE A 18 -18.63 14.38 -1.85
C PHE A 18 -17.82 15.43 -2.60
N LYS A 19 -17.26 16.37 -1.85
CA LYS A 19 -16.38 17.43 -2.39
C LYS A 19 -15.19 17.63 -1.47
N ILE A 20 -14.05 17.89 -2.06
CA ILE A 20 -12.82 18.25 -1.34
C ILE A 20 -12.49 19.70 -1.69
N ASP A 21 -12.58 20.57 -0.71
CA ASP A 21 -12.10 21.94 -0.83
C ASP A 21 -10.60 21.98 -0.61
N VAL A 22 -9.85 22.49 -1.58
CA VAL A 22 -8.40 22.62 -1.53
C VAL A 22 -8.06 24.10 -1.33
N PRO A 23 -7.63 24.51 -0.12
CA PRO A 23 -7.22 25.90 0.14
C PRO A 23 -5.87 26.18 -0.55
N GLU A 24 -5.57 27.45 -0.83
CA GLU A 24 -4.27 27.86 -1.40
C GLU A 24 -3.09 27.44 -0.51
N TYR A 25 -3.28 27.54 0.80
CA TYR A 25 -2.30 27.17 1.83
C TYR A 25 -2.89 26.12 2.74
N TYR A 26 -2.19 25.00 2.86
CA TYR A 26 -2.59 23.91 3.73
C TYR A 26 -1.37 23.24 4.36
N ASN A 27 -1.47 22.91 5.64
CA ASN A 27 -0.45 22.17 6.37
C ASN A 27 -1.12 21.21 7.36
N PHE A 28 -1.09 19.93 7.06
CA PHE A 28 -1.73 18.90 7.88
C PHE A 28 -1.33 18.97 9.36
N GLY A 29 -0.08 19.33 9.67
CA GLY A 29 0.39 19.46 11.05
C GLY A 29 -0.31 20.57 11.83
N PHE A 30 -0.55 21.72 11.21
CA PHE A 30 -1.23 22.85 11.84
C PHE A 30 -2.75 22.77 11.70
N ASP A 31 -3.23 22.46 10.49
CA ASP A 31 -4.66 22.55 10.14
C ASP A 31 -5.47 21.34 10.65
N VAL A 32 -4.79 20.22 10.97
CA VAL A 32 -5.44 19.03 11.54
C VAL A 32 -4.96 18.75 12.96
N ILE A 33 -3.67 18.47 13.16
CA ILE A 33 -3.16 18.02 14.47
C ILE A 33 -3.31 19.11 15.52
N ASP A 34 -2.83 20.31 15.23
CA ASP A 34 -2.91 21.43 16.17
C ASP A 34 -4.35 21.94 16.33
N ALA A 35 -5.17 21.83 15.28
CA ALA A 35 -6.59 22.19 15.35
C ALA A 35 -7.37 21.28 16.31
N TRP A 36 -7.18 19.94 16.21
CA TRP A 36 -7.77 18.98 17.15
C TRP A 36 -7.25 19.20 18.59
N ALA A 37 -5.93 19.40 18.75
CA ALA A 37 -5.33 19.68 20.05
C ALA A 37 -5.90 20.92 20.75
N LYS A 38 -6.27 21.94 19.97
CA LYS A 38 -6.93 23.16 20.48
C LYS A 38 -8.42 22.95 20.76
N LYS A 39 -9.10 22.14 19.94
CA LYS A 39 -10.53 21.86 20.06
C LYS A 39 -10.83 20.98 21.29
N ASP A 40 -10.03 19.92 21.48
CA ASP A 40 -10.17 19.00 22.59
C ASP A 40 -8.80 18.45 23.01
N ARG A 41 -8.31 18.97 24.14
CA ARG A 41 -6.98 18.61 24.66
C ARG A 41 -6.85 17.13 25.04
N ASN A 42 -7.94 16.48 25.38
CA ASN A 42 -7.96 15.09 25.86
C ASN A 42 -8.31 14.07 24.77
N LYS A 43 -8.63 14.55 23.55
CA LYS A 43 -8.99 13.66 22.45
C LYS A 43 -7.83 12.75 22.08
N LEU A 44 -8.06 11.44 22.19
CA LEU A 44 -7.09 10.44 21.78
C LEU A 44 -6.86 10.49 20.26
N ALA A 45 -5.59 10.45 19.88
CA ALA A 45 -5.14 10.38 18.50
C ALA A 45 -4.54 9.02 18.17
N MET A 46 -3.82 8.40 19.13
CA MET A 46 -3.12 7.14 18.90
C MET A 46 -3.03 6.33 20.19
N ILE A 47 -3.30 5.02 20.08
CA ILE A 47 -2.94 4.01 21.06
C ILE A 47 -1.85 3.14 20.43
N TRP A 48 -0.69 3.10 21.04
CA TRP A 48 0.45 2.29 20.61
C TRP A 48 0.70 1.16 21.60
N THR A 49 0.94 -0.04 21.08
CA THR A 49 1.38 -1.18 21.87
C THR A 49 2.44 -2.00 21.12
N ASP A 50 3.27 -2.75 21.86
CA ASP A 50 4.26 -3.66 21.30
C ASP A 50 3.99 -5.13 21.69
N GLN A 51 4.79 -6.05 21.14
CA GLN A 51 4.71 -7.49 21.44
C GLN A 51 5.06 -7.84 22.90
N LYS A 52 5.65 -6.92 23.68
CA LYS A 52 5.95 -7.09 25.10
C LYS A 52 4.79 -6.65 25.99
N GLY A 53 3.73 -6.07 25.39
CA GLY A 53 2.57 -5.55 26.13
C GLY A 53 2.80 -4.14 26.69
N ASN A 54 3.85 -3.44 26.31
CA ASN A 54 3.99 -2.02 26.62
C ASN A 54 2.90 -1.24 25.88
N GLU A 55 2.25 -0.29 26.54
CA GLU A 55 1.20 0.55 25.98
C GLU A 55 1.50 2.02 26.21
N LYS A 56 1.24 2.84 25.17
CA LYS A 56 1.30 4.31 25.25
C LYS A 56 0.07 4.89 24.56
N LYS A 57 -0.52 5.90 25.19
CA LYS A 57 -1.66 6.66 24.64
C LYS A 57 -1.20 8.08 24.36
N TYR A 58 -1.53 8.57 23.17
CA TYR A 58 -1.22 9.94 22.75
C TYR A 58 -2.50 10.66 22.39
N THR A 59 -2.70 11.83 22.99
CA THR A 59 -3.74 12.77 22.57
C THR A 59 -3.23 13.59 21.37
N PHE A 60 -4.12 14.27 20.66
CA PHE A 60 -3.70 15.26 19.65
C PHE A 60 -2.82 16.35 20.28
N PHE A 61 -3.07 16.70 21.54
CA PHE A 61 -2.24 17.66 22.27
C PHE A 61 -0.80 17.13 22.50
N ASP A 62 -0.65 15.84 22.82
CA ASP A 62 0.68 15.23 22.95
C ASP A 62 1.41 15.21 21.61
N LEU A 63 0.72 14.84 20.52
CA LEU A 63 1.30 14.85 19.17
C LEU A 63 1.71 16.28 18.75
N MET A 64 0.88 17.29 19.04
CA MET A 64 1.22 18.70 18.80
C MET A 64 2.49 19.09 19.55
N ARG A 65 2.56 18.80 20.85
CA ARG A 65 3.71 19.16 21.70
C ARG A 65 4.99 18.46 21.26
N LEU A 66 4.93 17.14 21.07
CA LEU A 66 6.09 16.34 20.67
C LEU A 66 6.59 16.67 19.25
N SER A 67 5.67 16.88 18.31
CA SER A 67 6.05 17.29 16.96
C SER A 67 6.66 18.70 16.95
N ASN A 68 6.21 19.60 17.81
CA ASN A 68 6.82 20.93 17.94
C ASN A 68 8.24 20.86 18.50
N GLN A 69 8.51 19.96 19.45
CA GLN A 69 9.89 19.68 19.91
C GLN A 69 10.75 19.14 18.77
N ALA A 70 10.22 18.18 17.99
CA ALA A 70 10.92 17.62 16.84
C ALA A 70 11.18 18.66 15.74
N VAL A 71 10.26 19.63 15.51
CA VAL A 71 10.48 20.80 14.62
C VAL A 71 11.72 21.58 15.07
N ASN A 72 11.84 21.91 16.36
CA ASN A 72 12.98 22.67 16.89
C ASN A 72 14.31 21.90 16.67
N ILE A 73 14.30 20.58 16.88
CA ILE A 73 15.47 19.74 16.64
C ILE A 73 15.85 19.78 15.15
N CYS A 74 14.91 19.53 14.26
CA CYS A 74 15.17 19.54 12.81
C CYS A 74 15.73 20.90 12.34
N ILE A 75 15.14 22.02 12.79
CA ILE A 75 15.62 23.36 12.44
C ILE A 75 17.01 23.64 13.04
N LYS A 76 17.27 23.24 14.28
CA LYS A 76 18.61 23.34 14.92
C LYS A 76 19.69 22.69 14.07
N TYR A 77 19.38 21.56 13.44
CA TYR A 77 20.30 20.84 12.56
C TYR A 77 20.16 21.23 11.08
N GLY A 78 19.55 22.37 10.80
CA GLY A 78 19.55 23.03 9.49
C GLY A 78 18.56 22.49 8.47
N ILE A 79 17.53 21.72 8.90
CA ILE A 79 16.44 21.29 8.03
C ILE A 79 15.47 22.46 7.80
N LYS A 80 15.11 22.66 6.56
CA LYS A 80 14.25 23.75 6.10
C LYS A 80 13.22 23.25 5.08
N LYS A 81 12.26 24.11 4.72
CA LYS A 81 11.27 23.85 3.69
C LYS A 81 11.92 23.34 2.40
N GLY A 82 11.39 22.24 1.86
CA GLY A 82 11.84 21.59 0.64
C GLY A 82 13.01 20.61 0.81
N ASP A 83 13.72 20.60 1.96
CA ASP A 83 14.72 19.57 2.24
C ASP A 83 14.06 18.19 2.34
N ARG A 84 14.75 17.16 1.87
CA ARG A 84 14.27 15.78 1.89
C ARG A 84 14.86 15.03 3.08
N VAL A 85 13.97 14.41 3.87
CA VAL A 85 14.34 13.71 5.11
C VAL A 85 13.82 12.29 5.07
N MET A 86 14.70 11.31 5.20
CA MET A 86 14.32 9.90 5.22
C MET A 86 13.90 9.46 6.63
N LEU A 87 12.74 8.82 6.72
CA LEU A 87 12.24 8.18 7.94
C LEU A 87 12.35 6.67 7.80
N MET A 88 13.45 6.09 8.30
CA MET A 88 13.66 4.63 8.34
C MET A 88 13.39 4.13 9.75
N LEU A 89 12.13 4.13 10.13
CA LEU A 89 11.65 3.76 11.45
C LEU A 89 10.59 2.66 11.35
N PRO A 90 10.60 1.71 12.27
CA PRO A 90 9.48 0.77 12.42
C PRO A 90 8.24 1.49 12.93
N ARG A 91 7.25 0.76 13.45
CA ARG A 91 6.01 1.34 13.98
C ARG A 91 6.21 2.01 15.35
N ALA A 92 7.34 2.68 15.56
CA ALA A 92 7.62 3.48 16.76
C ALA A 92 6.84 4.81 16.73
N PRO A 93 6.34 5.33 17.85
CA PRO A 93 5.59 6.60 17.90
C PRO A 93 6.32 7.77 17.26
N GLU A 94 7.65 7.76 17.30
CA GLU A 94 8.52 8.78 16.74
C GLU A 94 8.36 8.90 15.21
N TRP A 95 7.95 7.83 14.51
CA TRP A 95 7.64 7.92 13.08
C TRP A 95 6.53 8.95 12.80
N TRP A 96 5.46 8.95 13.60
CA TRP A 96 4.36 9.93 13.48
C TRP A 96 4.79 11.32 13.95
N ILE A 97 5.52 11.40 15.05
CA ILE A 97 6.00 12.66 15.62
C ILE A 97 6.88 13.39 14.60
N PHE A 98 7.87 12.71 14.02
CA PHE A 98 8.74 13.31 13.02
C PHE A 98 8.03 13.56 11.69
N THR A 99 7.10 12.69 11.26
CA THR A 99 6.26 12.96 10.08
C THR A 99 5.51 14.29 10.24
N ILE A 100 4.81 14.50 11.35
CA ILE A 100 4.10 15.76 11.64
C ILE A 100 5.08 16.93 11.68
N ALA A 101 6.24 16.76 12.31
CA ALA A 101 7.24 17.83 12.42
C ALA A 101 7.77 18.27 11.05
N LEU A 102 8.11 17.32 10.17
CA LEU A 102 8.59 17.60 8.81
C LEU A 102 7.51 18.27 7.96
N ILE A 103 6.25 17.84 8.10
CA ILE A 103 5.10 18.50 7.46
C ILE A 103 4.98 19.95 7.94
N LYS A 104 5.10 20.22 9.25
CA LYS A 104 5.05 21.58 9.80
C LYS A 104 6.15 22.48 9.24
N ILE A 105 7.35 21.95 9.07
CA ILE A 105 8.49 22.67 8.45
C ILE A 105 8.25 22.91 6.95
N GLY A 106 7.46 22.06 6.29
CA GLY A 106 7.35 22.00 4.83
C GLY A 106 8.53 21.26 4.20
N ALA A 107 9.22 20.42 4.96
CA ALA A 107 10.22 19.48 4.44
C ALA A 107 9.50 18.28 3.81
N VAL A 108 10.14 17.66 2.82
CA VAL A 108 9.61 16.48 2.13
C VAL A 108 10.06 15.23 2.89
N TYR A 109 9.13 14.52 3.52
CA TYR A 109 9.50 13.30 4.20
C TYR A 109 9.50 12.11 3.23
N CYS A 110 10.45 11.20 3.40
CA CYS A 110 10.67 10.03 2.57
C CYS A 110 10.59 8.76 3.45
N PRO A 111 9.43 8.11 3.55
CA PRO A 111 9.30 6.89 4.34
C PRO A 111 10.14 5.76 3.75
N ALA A 112 10.82 5.02 4.61
CA ALA A 112 11.64 3.89 4.23
C ALA A 112 11.44 2.72 5.20
N THR A 113 11.33 1.50 4.65
CA THR A 113 11.29 0.30 5.48
C THR A 113 12.66 0.00 6.10
N THR A 114 12.66 -0.51 7.32
CA THR A 114 13.88 -0.92 8.03
C THR A 114 14.58 -2.14 7.41
N MET A 115 13.91 -2.79 6.46
CA MET A 115 14.43 -3.96 5.74
C MET A 115 15.35 -3.60 4.56
N LEU A 116 15.54 -2.33 4.24
CA LEU A 116 16.46 -1.89 3.18
C LEU A 116 17.89 -2.34 3.48
N THR A 117 18.57 -2.79 2.43
CA THR A 117 20.01 -3.08 2.48
C THR A 117 20.83 -1.78 2.37
N PRO A 118 22.12 -1.77 2.73
CA PRO A 118 22.99 -0.61 2.50
C PRO A 118 22.96 -0.13 1.03
N LYS A 119 22.97 -1.05 0.06
CA LYS A 119 22.86 -0.74 -1.37
C LYS A 119 21.56 0.01 -1.70
N ASP A 120 20.42 -0.45 -1.15
CA ASP A 120 19.12 0.19 -1.35
C ASP A 120 19.06 1.59 -0.75
N LEU A 121 19.67 1.76 0.43
CA LEU A 121 19.77 3.04 1.13
C LEU A 121 20.60 4.03 0.34
N LYS A 122 21.80 3.61 -0.10
CA LYS A 122 22.69 4.42 -0.93
C LYS A 122 21.96 4.98 -2.15
N TYR A 123 21.32 4.09 -2.93
CA TYR A 123 20.56 4.51 -4.11
C TYR A 123 19.52 5.59 -3.77
N ARG A 124 18.68 5.35 -2.75
CA ARG A 124 17.60 6.26 -2.38
C ARG A 124 18.11 7.60 -1.87
N ILE A 125 19.18 7.57 -1.06
CA ILE A 125 19.79 8.79 -0.52
C ILE A 125 20.35 9.65 -1.66
N GLN A 126 21.06 9.05 -2.59
CA GLN A 126 21.64 9.75 -3.74
C GLN A 126 20.57 10.23 -4.72
N ALA A 127 19.63 9.36 -5.11
CA ALA A 127 18.59 9.70 -6.09
C ALA A 127 17.64 10.81 -5.62
N ALA A 128 17.37 10.88 -4.31
CA ALA A 128 16.49 11.87 -3.72
C ALA A 128 17.22 13.01 -3.01
N ASP A 129 18.55 13.11 -3.09
CA ASP A 129 19.35 14.12 -2.36
C ASP A 129 18.93 14.23 -0.88
N ILE A 130 18.85 13.09 -0.18
CA ILE A 130 18.43 13.06 1.22
C ILE A 130 19.44 13.81 2.07
N ARG A 131 18.95 14.79 2.85
CA ARG A 131 19.76 15.63 3.71
C ARG A 131 19.88 15.11 5.15
N MET A 132 18.80 14.48 5.64
CA MET A 132 18.76 13.87 6.99
C MET A 132 18.16 12.49 6.91
N ILE A 133 18.67 11.56 7.71
CA ILE A 133 18.02 10.28 8.00
C ILE A 133 17.68 10.21 9.48
N ILE A 134 16.48 9.71 9.78
CA ILE A 134 16.00 9.46 11.15
C ILE A 134 15.75 7.96 11.26
N THR A 135 16.46 7.30 12.21
CA THR A 135 16.39 5.85 12.37
C THR A 135 16.58 5.42 13.83
N MET A 136 16.73 4.13 14.07
CA MET A 136 17.07 3.54 15.38
C MET A 136 18.52 3.06 15.42
N ALA A 137 19.05 2.89 16.63
CA ALA A 137 20.41 2.42 16.85
C ALA A 137 20.69 1.08 16.17
N GLU A 138 19.71 0.16 16.15
CA GLU A 138 19.83 -1.16 15.51
C GLU A 138 20.06 -1.10 13.98
N TYR A 139 19.69 0.01 13.32
CA TYR A 139 19.88 0.19 11.87
C TYR A 139 21.00 1.15 11.52
N ALA A 140 21.66 1.75 12.51
CA ALA A 140 22.68 2.79 12.30
C ALA A 140 23.87 2.26 11.47
N GLU A 141 24.27 0.99 11.65
CA GLU A 141 25.39 0.39 10.93
C GLU A 141 25.19 0.38 9.41
N LYS A 142 23.96 0.10 8.95
CA LYS A 142 23.61 0.16 7.52
C LYS A 142 23.83 1.55 6.91
N VAL A 143 23.66 2.60 7.71
CA VAL A 143 23.84 3.99 7.28
C VAL A 143 25.32 4.36 7.30
N GLU A 144 26.08 3.89 8.30
CA GLU A 144 27.52 4.15 8.38
C GLU A 144 28.30 3.49 7.23
N GLU A 145 27.91 2.27 6.83
CA GLU A 145 28.52 1.54 5.71
C GLU A 145 28.54 2.34 4.40
N ILE A 146 27.53 3.20 4.18
CA ILE A 146 27.38 3.96 2.93
C ILE A 146 27.69 5.45 3.09
N ARG A 147 28.07 5.89 4.27
CA ARG A 147 28.18 7.31 4.64
C ARG A 147 29.08 8.12 3.68
N GLU A 148 30.26 7.61 3.39
CA GLU A 148 31.24 8.30 2.54
C GLU A 148 30.76 8.45 1.09
N GLU A 149 29.88 7.56 0.64
CA GLU A 149 29.31 7.57 -0.69
C GLU A 149 28.04 8.44 -0.80
N CYS A 150 27.55 9.00 0.31
CA CYS A 150 26.33 9.80 0.40
C CYS A 150 26.60 11.23 0.89
N PRO A 151 27.27 12.09 0.10
CA PRO A 151 27.72 13.43 0.54
C PRO A 151 26.56 14.38 0.87
N THR A 152 25.36 14.16 0.36
CA THR A 152 24.16 14.95 0.68
C THR A 152 23.62 14.69 2.08
N LEU A 153 23.92 13.51 2.66
CA LEU A 153 23.44 13.09 3.98
C LEU A 153 24.22 13.81 5.09
N ALA A 154 23.81 15.04 5.39
CA ALA A 154 24.49 15.89 6.35
C ALA A 154 24.18 15.53 7.82
N VAL A 155 22.97 15.04 8.09
CA VAL A 155 22.47 14.79 9.46
C VAL A 155 21.97 13.37 9.62
N ARG A 156 22.42 12.71 10.68
CA ARG A 156 21.96 11.38 11.09
C ARG A 156 21.41 11.47 12.50
N LEU A 157 20.13 11.17 12.67
CA LEU A 157 19.44 11.22 13.95
C LEU A 157 18.97 9.83 14.35
N MET A 158 19.21 9.46 15.59
CA MET A 158 18.65 8.24 16.17
C MET A 158 17.65 8.57 17.28
N ILE A 159 16.55 7.80 17.28
CA ILE A 159 15.45 8.00 18.24
C ILE A 159 15.71 7.30 19.58
N ASP A 160 16.67 6.39 19.63
CA ASP A 160 17.03 5.57 20.79
C ASP A 160 18.54 5.45 20.92
N GLY A 161 19.09 5.82 22.06
CA GLY A 161 20.53 5.72 22.31
C GLY A 161 21.37 6.92 21.84
N THR A 162 22.69 6.72 21.87
CA THR A 162 23.71 7.72 21.52
C THR A 162 24.83 7.07 20.71
N ARG A 163 25.34 7.80 19.70
CA ARG A 163 26.51 7.38 18.90
C ARG A 163 27.29 8.62 18.48
N ASP A 164 28.60 8.52 18.46
CA ASP A 164 29.43 9.62 17.98
C ASP A 164 29.12 10.01 16.53
N GLY A 165 29.02 11.31 16.28
CA GLY A 165 28.61 11.85 14.98
C GLY A 165 27.11 11.70 14.63
N TRP A 166 26.27 11.25 15.56
CA TRP A 166 24.82 11.18 15.45
C TRP A 166 24.14 12.14 16.41
N VAL A 167 23.00 12.69 15.97
CA VAL A 167 22.08 13.42 16.84
C VAL A 167 21.27 12.40 17.65
N SER A 168 21.24 12.54 18.96
CA SER A 168 20.46 11.70 19.85
C SER A 168 19.14 12.39 20.21
N TYR A 169 18.01 11.85 19.76
CA TYR A 169 16.70 12.42 20.07
C TYR A 169 16.39 12.46 21.56
N PRO A 170 16.67 11.41 22.38
CA PRO A 170 16.47 11.47 23.82
C PRO A 170 17.25 12.60 24.50
N VAL A 171 18.49 12.82 24.10
CA VAL A 171 19.33 13.90 24.66
C VAL A 171 18.79 15.28 24.28
N GLU A 172 18.33 15.45 23.03
CA GLU A 172 17.75 16.70 22.56
C GLU A 172 16.41 17.03 23.24
N LEU A 173 15.63 16.01 23.67
CA LEU A 173 14.38 16.22 24.41
C LEU A 173 14.60 16.78 25.83
N ASP A 174 15.75 16.52 26.44
CA ASP A 174 16.10 17.03 27.78
C ASP A 174 16.39 18.54 27.77
N TYR A 175 16.65 19.12 26.59
CA TYR A 175 16.79 20.58 26.48
C TYR A 175 15.40 21.24 26.52
N PRO A 176 15.22 22.31 27.33
CA PRO A 176 13.94 23.01 27.41
C PRO A 176 13.59 23.60 26.05
N ALA A 177 12.55 23.03 25.41
CA ALA A 177 12.03 23.58 24.18
C ALA A 177 11.27 24.90 24.44
N PRO A 178 11.44 25.95 23.62
CA PRO A 178 10.57 27.11 23.70
C PRO A 178 9.13 26.71 23.44
N CYS A 179 8.20 27.25 24.24
CA CYS A 179 6.76 26.96 24.15
C CYS A 179 6.22 27.09 22.72
N SER A 180 5.39 26.15 22.35
CA SER A 180 4.87 25.85 21.02
C SER A 180 4.22 26.98 20.21
N HIS A 181 3.73 28.04 20.83
CA HIS A 181 3.11 29.16 20.10
C HIS A 181 4.12 30.07 19.36
N LYS A 182 5.40 29.81 19.49
CA LYS A 182 6.45 30.58 18.81
C LYS A 182 6.96 29.92 17.53
N LEU A 183 6.55 28.66 17.23
CA LEU A 183 7.02 27.94 16.04
C LEU A 183 6.69 28.64 14.73
N VAL A 184 5.48 29.18 14.61
CA VAL A 184 5.02 29.88 13.39
C VAL A 184 5.85 31.12 13.07
N ASN A 185 6.56 31.66 14.09
CA ASN A 185 7.38 32.86 13.98
C ASN A 185 8.90 32.56 13.99
N LEU A 186 9.29 31.29 13.92
CA LEU A 186 10.72 30.93 13.82
C LEU A 186 11.29 31.37 12.47
N PRO A 187 12.51 31.94 12.44
CA PRO A 187 13.20 32.20 11.18
C PRO A 187 13.31 30.92 10.36
N GLY A 188 12.83 30.96 9.11
CA GLY A 188 12.83 29.80 8.20
C GLY A 188 11.55 28.98 8.19
N MET A 189 10.59 29.22 9.08
CA MET A 189 9.23 28.66 8.98
C MET A 189 8.42 29.45 7.95
N HIS A 190 8.18 28.83 6.80
CA HIS A 190 7.38 29.42 5.73
C HIS A 190 6.05 28.68 5.61
N ARG A 191 5.00 29.44 5.36
CA ARG A 191 3.67 28.88 5.09
C ARG A 191 3.75 27.93 3.88
N THR A 192 3.19 26.73 3.98
CA THR A 192 3.15 25.76 2.89
C THR A 192 1.96 26.03 1.96
N ARG A 193 2.20 26.09 0.66
CA ARG A 193 1.14 26.06 -0.34
C ARG A 193 0.65 24.62 -0.50
N SER A 194 -0.61 24.45 -0.83
CA SER A 194 -1.16 23.12 -1.12
C SER A 194 -0.44 22.41 -2.27
N SER A 195 0.21 23.16 -3.17
CA SER A 195 1.01 22.64 -4.27
C SER A 195 2.47 22.36 -3.93
N ASP A 196 2.94 22.70 -2.73
CA ASP A 196 4.32 22.39 -2.32
C ASP A 196 4.50 20.87 -2.15
N PRO A 197 5.68 20.32 -2.50
CA PRO A 197 5.95 18.91 -2.25
C PRO A 197 5.89 18.56 -0.77
N LEU A 198 5.23 17.44 -0.45
CA LEU A 198 5.02 16.95 0.92
C LEU A 198 5.78 15.65 1.18
N LEU A 199 5.70 14.73 0.26
CA LEU A 199 6.02 13.31 0.47
C LEU A 199 6.64 12.74 -0.80
N LEU A 200 7.67 11.91 -0.63
CA LEU A 200 8.30 11.16 -1.69
C LEU A 200 8.35 9.68 -1.33
N PHE A 201 7.64 8.87 -2.12
CA PHE A 201 7.71 7.41 -2.00
C PHE A 201 8.61 6.80 -3.06
N PHE A 202 9.33 5.75 -2.68
CA PHE A 202 10.02 4.88 -3.62
C PHE A 202 9.16 3.66 -3.92
N THR A 203 8.81 3.45 -5.20
CA THR A 203 8.06 2.26 -5.63
C THR A 203 8.99 1.26 -6.29
N SER A 204 8.71 -0.03 -6.15
CA SER A 204 9.39 -1.05 -6.94
C SER A 204 8.96 -0.93 -8.40
N GLY A 205 9.85 -0.46 -9.25
CA GLY A 205 9.66 -0.52 -10.70
C GLY A 205 9.66 -1.97 -11.18
N THR A 206 8.95 -2.26 -12.27
CA THR A 206 8.96 -3.57 -12.93
C THR A 206 10.23 -3.82 -13.74
N THR A 207 11.03 -2.78 -14.00
CA THR A 207 12.12 -2.79 -14.97
C THR A 207 13.45 -2.19 -14.47
N GLY A 208 13.68 -2.08 -13.15
CA GLY A 208 14.94 -1.53 -12.67
C GLY A 208 14.86 -0.81 -11.33
N GLU A 209 15.53 0.33 -11.23
CA GLU A 209 15.62 1.11 -9.99
C GLU A 209 14.25 1.66 -9.56
N PRO A 210 14.01 1.82 -8.24
CA PRO A 210 12.75 2.33 -7.72
C PRO A 210 12.41 3.73 -8.25
N LYS A 211 11.17 3.93 -8.71
CA LYS A 211 10.66 5.23 -9.12
C LYS A 211 10.32 6.10 -7.91
N MET A 212 10.50 7.39 -8.04
CA MET A 212 10.25 8.38 -6.99
C MET A 212 8.92 9.09 -7.20
N VAL A 213 7.89 8.67 -6.49
CA VAL A 213 6.52 9.22 -6.54
C VAL A 213 6.43 10.44 -5.65
N VAL A 214 6.08 11.59 -6.20
CA VAL A 214 5.96 12.86 -5.46
C VAL A 214 4.50 13.22 -5.22
N HIS A 215 4.14 13.42 -3.95
CA HIS A 215 2.86 14.00 -3.53
C HIS A 215 3.05 15.38 -2.92
N ASP A 216 2.07 16.24 -3.10
CA ASP A 216 2.01 17.58 -2.51
C ASP A 216 1.12 17.63 -1.26
N HIS A 217 0.96 18.82 -0.69
CA HIS A 217 0.14 19.03 0.50
C HIS A 217 -1.37 18.81 0.28
N THR A 218 -1.84 18.53 -0.96
CA THR A 218 -3.23 18.10 -1.20
C THR A 218 -3.45 16.62 -0.89
N TYR A 219 -2.38 15.81 -0.87
CA TYR A 219 -2.46 14.36 -0.65
C TYR A 219 -3.20 13.96 0.63
N PRO A 220 -2.95 14.61 1.80
CA PRO A 220 -3.76 14.37 3.00
C PRO A 220 -5.25 14.59 2.79
N LEU A 221 -5.64 15.63 2.05
CA LEU A 221 -7.05 15.93 1.74
C LEU A 221 -7.67 14.85 0.85
N GLY A 222 -6.90 14.32 -0.10
CA GLY A 222 -7.33 13.18 -0.93
C GLY A 222 -7.72 11.95 -0.10
N HIS A 223 -7.12 11.77 1.08
CA HIS A 223 -7.47 10.67 1.98
C HIS A 223 -8.81 10.82 2.71
N LEU A 224 -9.53 11.94 2.51
CA LEU A 224 -10.92 12.05 2.99
C LEU A 224 -11.80 10.94 2.36
N VAL A 225 -11.66 10.67 1.07
CA VAL A 225 -12.40 9.57 0.43
C VAL A 225 -12.04 8.21 1.03
N THR A 226 -10.76 7.99 1.30
CA THR A 226 -10.29 6.76 1.93
C THR A 226 -10.87 6.57 3.33
N ALA A 227 -10.88 7.63 4.13
CA ALA A 227 -11.26 7.56 5.54
C ALA A 227 -12.78 7.64 5.77
N GLN A 228 -13.44 8.67 5.22
CA GLN A 228 -14.87 8.90 5.47
C GLN A 228 -15.77 7.95 4.68
N VAL A 229 -15.35 7.60 3.45
CA VAL A 229 -16.22 6.85 2.54
C VAL A 229 -15.88 5.36 2.55
N TRP A 230 -14.60 5.00 2.44
CA TRP A 230 -14.22 3.58 2.32
C TRP A 230 -13.93 2.90 3.67
N HIS A 231 -13.16 3.55 4.57
CA HIS A 231 -12.99 3.03 5.93
C HIS A 231 -14.21 3.31 6.82
N ASP A 232 -15.13 4.14 6.34
CA ASP A 232 -16.36 4.52 7.06
C ASP A 232 -16.08 5.06 8.47
N LEU A 233 -15.08 5.94 8.60
CA LEU A 233 -14.60 6.41 9.90
C LEU A 233 -15.41 7.55 10.46
N HIS A 234 -15.63 7.46 11.76
CA HIS A 234 -16.25 8.48 12.60
C HIS A 234 -15.26 8.96 13.69
N PRO A 235 -15.49 10.15 14.30
CA PRO A 235 -14.56 10.71 15.28
C PRO A 235 -14.31 9.84 16.53
N ASN A 236 -15.19 8.91 16.82
CA ASN A 236 -15.10 8.02 18.00
C ASN A 236 -14.54 6.63 17.68
N ASP A 237 -14.16 6.38 16.44
CA ASP A 237 -13.62 5.09 16.04
C ASP A 237 -12.20 4.86 16.55
N LEU A 238 -11.92 3.60 16.81
CA LEU A 238 -10.59 3.06 16.99
C LEU A 238 -10.23 2.21 15.77
N HIS A 239 -9.34 2.74 14.94
CA HIS A 239 -8.99 2.16 13.65
C HIS A 239 -7.66 1.44 13.68
N LEU A 240 -7.62 0.19 13.24
CA LEU A 240 -6.38 -0.56 13.02
C LEU A 240 -6.15 -0.81 11.53
N THR A 241 -5.03 -0.31 11.00
CA THR A 241 -4.48 -0.74 9.71
C THR A 241 -3.17 -1.49 9.91
N ILE A 242 -3.07 -2.70 9.35
CA ILE A 242 -1.81 -3.45 9.33
C ILE A 242 -1.02 -3.08 8.08
N SER A 243 0.09 -2.38 8.31
CA SER A 243 1.01 -1.93 7.27
C SER A 243 2.36 -1.59 7.89
N ASP A 244 3.44 -1.70 7.12
CA ASP A 244 4.75 -1.17 7.47
C ASP A 244 4.79 0.34 7.20
N THR A 245 5.53 1.08 8.02
CA THR A 245 5.65 2.55 7.95
C THR A 245 6.39 3.04 6.71
N GLY A 246 7.18 2.20 6.07
CA GLY A 246 7.88 2.51 4.82
C GLY A 246 7.01 2.40 3.55
N TRP A 247 5.73 2.04 3.66
CA TRP A 247 4.84 1.82 2.51
C TRP A 247 3.69 2.81 2.43
N GLY A 248 3.22 3.09 1.21
CA GLY A 248 2.08 3.98 0.94
C GLY A 248 0.83 3.65 1.75
N LYS A 249 0.56 2.36 2.01
CA LYS A 249 -0.58 1.93 2.81
C LYS A 249 -0.60 2.49 4.24
N SER A 250 0.55 2.89 4.81
CA SER A 250 0.56 3.56 6.12
C SER A 250 -0.03 4.96 6.07
N ALA A 251 0.17 5.68 4.98
CA ALA A 251 -0.48 6.97 4.75
C ALA A 251 -2.00 6.82 4.58
N TRP A 252 -2.44 5.73 3.96
CA TRP A 252 -3.87 5.44 3.73
C TRP A 252 -4.62 5.09 5.01
N GLY A 253 -3.99 4.34 5.92
CA GLY A 253 -4.73 3.70 6.99
C GLY A 253 -4.32 4.10 8.41
N LYS A 254 -3.28 4.91 8.61
CA LYS A 254 -2.84 5.24 9.97
C LYS A 254 -2.18 6.61 10.10
N LEU A 255 -2.62 7.58 9.30
CA LEU A 255 -2.06 8.93 9.36
C LEU A 255 -3.12 9.99 8.98
N TYR A 256 -3.33 10.20 7.68
CA TYR A 256 -4.00 11.41 7.19
C TYR A 256 -5.51 11.41 7.42
N GLY A 257 -6.22 10.60 6.68
CA GLY A 257 -7.68 10.61 6.70
C GLY A 257 -8.26 10.29 8.07
N GLN A 258 -7.63 9.36 8.81
CA GLN A 258 -8.02 9.00 10.16
C GLN A 258 -8.01 10.22 11.10
N TRP A 259 -6.95 11.01 11.05
CA TRP A 259 -6.82 12.18 11.91
C TRP A 259 -7.58 13.40 11.40
N ILE A 260 -7.81 13.52 10.08
CA ILE A 260 -8.72 14.58 9.57
C ILE A 260 -10.13 14.36 10.13
N VAL A 261 -10.61 13.12 10.13
CA VAL A 261 -11.91 12.75 10.74
C VAL A 261 -11.87 12.89 12.27
N GLY A 262 -10.70 12.75 12.88
CA GLY A 262 -10.51 12.75 14.33
C GLY A 262 -10.69 11.38 14.98
N ALA A 263 -10.59 10.31 14.20
CA ALA A 263 -10.55 8.93 14.72
C ALA A 263 -9.21 8.64 15.41
N CYS A 264 -9.23 7.75 16.41
CA CYS A 264 -8.03 7.26 17.05
C CYS A 264 -7.42 6.12 16.22
N ILE A 265 -6.12 6.16 15.96
CA ILE A 265 -5.43 5.02 15.33
C ILE A 265 -4.88 4.08 16.40
N PHE A 266 -5.06 2.77 16.18
CA PHE A 266 -4.39 1.74 16.96
C PHE A 266 -3.14 1.27 16.22
N VAL A 267 -2.00 1.27 16.89
CA VAL A 267 -0.70 0.89 16.33
C VAL A 267 -0.14 -0.29 17.12
N TYR A 268 0.04 -1.41 16.44
CA TYR A 268 0.73 -2.57 16.98
C TYR A 268 2.14 -2.64 16.40
N ASP A 269 3.16 -2.44 17.24
CA ASP A 269 4.57 -2.50 16.83
C ASP A 269 5.05 -3.96 16.82
N ILE A 270 4.95 -4.55 15.65
CA ILE A 270 5.41 -5.91 15.38
C ILE A 270 6.86 -5.86 14.97
N ARG A 271 7.72 -6.54 15.72
CA ARG A 271 9.13 -6.72 15.39
C ARG A 271 9.37 -8.16 14.93
N GLY A 272 10.08 -8.34 13.83
CA GLY A 272 10.35 -9.66 13.27
C GLY A 272 9.16 -10.26 12.49
N ARG A 273 8.94 -11.57 12.65
CA ARG A 273 7.92 -12.31 11.87
C ARG A 273 6.51 -11.98 12.35
N PHE A 274 5.63 -11.67 11.41
CA PHE A 274 4.21 -11.48 11.66
C PHE A 274 3.52 -12.82 11.96
N HIS A 275 2.72 -12.86 13.03
CA HIS A 275 1.85 -13.97 13.38
C HIS A 275 0.39 -13.50 13.43
N ALA A 276 -0.44 -14.01 12.54
CA ALA A 276 -1.85 -13.63 12.47
C ALA A 276 -2.61 -13.88 13.79
N THR A 277 -2.20 -14.89 14.53
CA THR A 277 -2.77 -15.24 15.85
C THR A 277 -2.60 -14.13 16.91
N GLU A 278 -1.69 -13.19 16.71
CA GLU A 278 -1.52 -12.04 17.63
C GLU A 278 -2.57 -10.95 17.39
N ILE A 279 -3.18 -10.90 16.20
CA ILE A 279 -4.08 -9.80 15.81
C ILE A 279 -5.49 -9.99 16.36
N LEU A 280 -6.06 -11.19 16.26
CA LEU A 280 -7.44 -11.44 16.71
C LEU A 280 -7.66 -11.10 18.19
N PRO A 281 -6.76 -11.50 19.12
CA PRO A 281 -6.88 -11.07 20.52
C PRO A 281 -6.78 -9.55 20.73
N LEU A 282 -6.05 -8.84 19.85
CA LEU A 282 -5.96 -7.37 19.94
C LEU A 282 -7.24 -6.70 19.44
N LEU A 283 -7.86 -7.23 18.36
CA LEU A 283 -9.16 -6.73 17.87
C LEU A 283 -10.21 -6.78 18.99
N GLU A 284 -10.31 -7.92 19.68
CA GLU A 284 -11.21 -8.11 20.80
C GLU A 284 -10.84 -7.23 22.00
N ARG A 285 -9.60 -7.34 22.50
CA ARG A 285 -9.16 -6.68 23.74
C ARG A 285 -9.32 -5.16 23.71
N TYR A 286 -9.08 -4.55 22.56
CA TYR A 286 -9.12 -3.08 22.41
C TYR A 286 -10.43 -2.57 21.84
N GLY A 287 -11.35 -3.45 21.47
CA GLY A 287 -12.62 -3.05 20.85
C GLY A 287 -12.40 -2.27 19.56
N ILE A 288 -11.55 -2.84 18.65
CA ILE A 288 -11.25 -2.20 17.37
C ILE A 288 -12.53 -2.09 16.54
N THR A 289 -12.94 -0.85 16.20
CA THR A 289 -14.21 -0.62 15.52
C THR A 289 -14.11 -0.74 14.00
N THR A 290 -12.94 -0.44 13.43
CA THR A 290 -12.69 -0.56 11.99
C THR A 290 -11.31 -1.17 11.73
N PHE A 291 -11.26 -2.11 10.78
CA PHE A 291 -10.06 -2.89 10.51
C PHE A 291 -9.69 -2.92 9.03
N CYS A 292 -8.44 -2.63 8.71
CA CYS A 292 -7.91 -2.70 7.35
C CYS A 292 -6.59 -3.48 7.32
N CYS A 293 -6.52 -4.51 6.49
CA CYS A 293 -5.25 -5.20 6.26
C CYS A 293 -5.13 -5.72 4.81
N PRO A 294 -3.91 -6.08 4.36
CA PRO A 294 -3.74 -6.68 3.04
C PRO A 294 -4.44 -8.04 2.93
N PRO A 295 -4.80 -8.49 1.72
CA PRO A 295 -5.34 -9.82 1.45
C PRO A 295 -4.51 -10.95 2.05
N THR A 296 -3.18 -10.86 1.99
CA THR A 296 -2.26 -11.84 2.60
C THR A 296 -2.53 -12.03 4.09
N ILE A 297 -2.84 -10.97 4.84
CA ILE A 297 -3.14 -11.05 6.26
C ILE A 297 -4.51 -11.70 6.48
N TYR A 298 -5.54 -11.31 5.72
CA TYR A 298 -6.85 -11.95 5.81
C TYR A 298 -6.77 -13.45 5.52
N ARG A 299 -5.99 -13.88 4.50
CA ARG A 299 -5.74 -15.31 4.23
C ARG A 299 -5.16 -16.07 5.43
N MET A 300 -4.35 -15.41 6.26
CA MET A 300 -3.82 -16.01 7.48
C MET A 300 -4.86 -16.02 8.62
N LEU A 301 -5.64 -14.92 8.76
CA LEU A 301 -6.63 -14.78 9.82
C LEU A 301 -7.78 -15.79 9.68
N ILE A 302 -8.26 -16.06 8.46
CA ILE A 302 -9.33 -17.05 8.21
C ILE A 302 -8.92 -18.51 8.48
N LEU A 303 -7.64 -18.79 8.72
CA LEU A 303 -7.17 -20.12 9.14
C LEU A 303 -7.34 -20.34 10.65
N ALA A 304 -7.60 -19.28 11.41
CA ALA A 304 -7.89 -19.36 12.84
C ALA A 304 -9.38 -19.68 13.07
N ASP A 305 -9.69 -20.19 14.25
CA ASP A 305 -11.05 -20.39 14.72
C ASP A 305 -11.63 -19.03 15.15
N LEU A 306 -12.29 -18.34 14.20
CA LEU A 306 -12.79 -16.99 14.39
C LEU A 306 -13.89 -16.88 15.44
N ASP A 307 -14.68 -17.94 15.64
CA ASP A 307 -15.78 -17.99 16.62
C ASP A 307 -15.29 -17.89 18.08
N LYS A 308 -13.98 -18.03 18.30
CA LYS A 308 -13.38 -17.89 19.65
C LYS A 308 -13.19 -16.45 20.10
N PHE A 309 -13.37 -15.48 19.19
CA PHE A 309 -13.09 -14.08 19.46
C PHE A 309 -14.37 -13.25 19.41
N ASP A 310 -14.58 -12.40 20.42
CA ASP A 310 -15.66 -11.42 20.40
C ASP A 310 -15.25 -10.20 19.57
N LEU A 311 -15.75 -10.15 18.34
CA LEU A 311 -15.49 -9.06 17.40
C LEU A 311 -16.74 -8.17 17.21
N ALA A 312 -17.63 -8.10 18.20
CA ALA A 312 -18.89 -7.35 18.12
C ALA A 312 -18.67 -5.85 17.87
N ASP A 313 -17.63 -5.26 18.47
CA ASP A 313 -17.28 -3.84 18.29
C ASP A 313 -16.82 -3.52 16.86
N MET A 314 -16.30 -4.50 16.13
CA MET A 314 -15.80 -4.30 14.77
C MET A 314 -16.95 -4.21 13.78
N ARG A 315 -17.27 -2.98 13.35
CA ARG A 315 -18.39 -2.73 12.44
C ARG A 315 -18.00 -2.75 10.95
N HIS A 316 -16.74 -2.50 10.63
CA HIS A 316 -16.31 -2.34 9.24
C HIS A 316 -14.91 -2.91 8.98
N CYS A 317 -14.76 -3.60 7.83
CA CYS A 317 -13.52 -4.26 7.43
C CYS A 317 -13.16 -3.91 5.98
N CYS A 318 -11.90 -3.56 5.75
CA CYS A 318 -11.41 -3.21 4.42
C CYS A 318 -10.15 -3.98 4.02
N SER A 319 -9.96 -4.15 2.72
CA SER A 319 -8.72 -4.68 2.16
C SER A 319 -8.32 -3.97 0.89
N ALA A 320 -7.02 -3.72 0.72
CA ALA A 320 -6.44 -3.16 -0.49
C ALA A 320 -4.97 -3.54 -0.64
N GLY A 321 -4.43 -3.30 -1.85
CA GLY A 321 -3.00 -3.45 -2.16
C GLY A 321 -2.68 -4.67 -3.00
N GLU A 322 -3.54 -5.66 -3.00
CA GLU A 322 -3.58 -6.83 -3.86
C GLU A 322 -5.05 -7.15 -4.14
N PRO A 323 -5.38 -7.87 -5.22
CA PRO A 323 -6.73 -8.40 -5.38
C PRO A 323 -7.10 -9.39 -4.26
N LEU A 324 -8.32 -9.32 -3.78
CA LEU A 324 -8.82 -10.16 -2.70
C LEU A 324 -9.65 -11.33 -3.26
N ASN A 325 -9.28 -12.55 -2.90
CA ASN A 325 -9.99 -13.73 -3.37
C ASN A 325 -11.41 -13.80 -2.78
N PRO A 326 -12.43 -14.12 -3.58
CA PRO A 326 -13.82 -14.23 -3.12
C PRO A 326 -14.01 -15.18 -1.94
N GLU A 327 -13.23 -16.28 -1.90
CA GLU A 327 -13.22 -17.26 -0.83
C GLU A 327 -12.86 -16.66 0.53
N VAL A 328 -11.88 -15.76 0.54
CA VAL A 328 -11.44 -15.08 1.77
C VAL A 328 -12.55 -14.17 2.32
N ILE A 329 -13.27 -13.46 1.42
CA ILE A 329 -14.41 -12.61 1.80
C ILE A 329 -15.51 -13.47 2.42
N ARG A 330 -15.83 -14.63 1.80
CA ARG A 330 -16.86 -15.56 2.31
C ARG A 330 -16.48 -16.11 3.68
N ALA A 331 -15.29 -16.69 3.81
CA ALA A 331 -14.82 -17.28 5.05
C ALA A 331 -14.76 -16.27 6.21
N TRP A 332 -14.29 -15.05 5.93
CA TRP A 332 -14.29 -13.98 6.92
C TRP A 332 -15.70 -13.59 7.36
N LYS A 333 -16.63 -13.48 6.39
CA LYS A 333 -18.03 -13.15 6.67
C LYS A 333 -18.73 -14.24 7.49
N GLU A 334 -18.48 -15.51 7.15
CA GLU A 334 -19.03 -16.66 7.88
C GLU A 334 -18.54 -16.69 9.34
N GLY A 335 -17.23 -16.45 9.57
CA GLY A 335 -16.65 -16.53 10.91
C GLY A 335 -16.85 -15.26 11.76
N THR A 336 -17.09 -14.09 11.16
CA THR A 336 -17.20 -12.83 11.93
C THR A 336 -18.51 -12.08 11.75
N GLY A 337 -19.35 -12.50 10.79
CA GLY A 337 -20.55 -11.76 10.38
C GLY A 337 -20.25 -10.46 9.60
N ARG A 338 -18.97 -10.12 9.33
CA ARG A 338 -18.55 -8.86 8.70
C ARG A 338 -18.06 -9.08 7.27
N THR A 339 -18.49 -8.21 6.37
CA THR A 339 -18.01 -8.21 4.96
C THR A 339 -16.72 -7.42 4.85
N ILE A 340 -15.77 -7.89 4.02
CA ILE A 340 -14.57 -7.13 3.67
C ILE A 340 -14.90 -6.27 2.45
N TYR A 341 -14.67 -4.96 2.55
CA TYR A 341 -14.82 -4.00 1.47
C TYR A 341 -13.49 -3.82 0.74
N GLU A 342 -13.48 -4.20 -0.54
CA GLU A 342 -12.27 -4.10 -1.36
C GLU A 342 -12.05 -2.68 -1.86
N GLY A 343 -10.76 -2.29 -1.97
CA GLY A 343 -10.37 -1.00 -2.50
C GLY A 343 -9.11 -1.09 -3.34
N TYR A 344 -9.07 -0.31 -4.42
CA TYR A 344 -7.96 -0.22 -5.35
C TYR A 344 -7.39 1.20 -5.38
N GLY A 345 -6.10 1.25 -5.53
CA GLY A 345 -5.28 2.42 -5.76
C GLY A 345 -3.81 2.04 -5.72
N GLN A 346 -2.96 3.01 -5.95
CA GLN A 346 -1.53 2.83 -6.09
C GLN A 346 -0.77 3.75 -5.13
N THR A 347 0.56 3.69 -5.13
CA THR A 347 1.39 4.68 -4.44
C THR A 347 1.19 6.07 -5.06
N GLU A 348 0.89 6.11 -6.34
CA GLU A 348 0.62 7.28 -7.17
C GLU A 348 -0.74 7.94 -6.87
N THR A 349 -1.63 7.23 -6.21
CA THR A 349 -3.00 7.70 -5.91
C THR A 349 -3.33 7.55 -4.42
N VAL A 350 -4.49 8.05 -4.01
CA VAL A 350 -5.24 7.55 -2.86
C VAL A 350 -6.17 6.44 -3.33
N LEU A 351 -7.14 6.00 -2.52
CA LEU A 351 -8.21 5.13 -2.99
C LEU A 351 -8.92 5.76 -4.19
N CYS A 352 -8.95 5.07 -5.33
CA CYS A 352 -9.59 5.57 -6.54
C CYS A 352 -10.72 4.68 -7.07
N ILE A 353 -10.77 3.40 -6.69
CA ILE A 353 -11.89 2.48 -6.93
C ILE A 353 -12.14 1.74 -5.61
N GLY A 354 -13.41 1.50 -5.25
CA GLY A 354 -13.74 0.77 -4.03
C GLY A 354 -15.17 0.27 -3.98
N THR A 355 -15.40 -0.68 -3.08
CA THR A 355 -16.73 -1.02 -2.60
C THR A 355 -17.01 -0.17 -1.37
N PHE A 356 -18.11 0.53 -1.35
CA PHE A 356 -18.47 1.48 -0.28
C PHE A 356 -19.67 0.98 0.52
N PRO A 357 -19.86 1.43 1.78
CA PRO A 357 -21.09 1.18 2.52
C PRO A 357 -22.34 1.52 1.70
N GLY A 358 -23.37 0.69 1.79
CA GLY A 358 -24.58 0.84 1.00
C GLY A 358 -24.55 0.24 -0.41
N MET A 359 -23.36 -0.09 -0.94
CA MET A 359 -23.23 -0.82 -2.21
C MET A 359 -23.39 -2.32 -2.03
N LYS A 360 -23.89 -2.98 -3.07
CA LYS A 360 -23.88 -4.44 -3.17
C LYS A 360 -22.42 -4.90 -3.29
N CYS A 361 -21.93 -5.68 -2.32
CA CYS A 361 -20.62 -6.30 -2.46
C CYS A 361 -20.64 -7.40 -3.53
N LYS A 362 -19.78 -7.27 -4.55
CA LYS A 362 -19.49 -8.30 -5.54
C LYS A 362 -18.12 -8.88 -5.26
N PRO A 363 -17.99 -10.05 -4.58
CA PRO A 363 -16.70 -10.61 -4.20
C PRO A 363 -15.76 -10.81 -5.40
N GLY A 364 -14.53 -10.30 -5.32
CA GLY A 364 -13.54 -10.30 -6.40
C GLY A 364 -13.57 -9.07 -7.31
N SER A 365 -14.57 -8.19 -7.17
CA SER A 365 -14.58 -6.89 -7.82
C SER A 365 -13.85 -5.85 -6.98
N MET A 366 -13.12 -4.95 -7.63
CA MET A 366 -12.53 -3.77 -6.97
C MET A 366 -13.59 -2.76 -6.51
N GLY A 367 -14.84 -2.86 -6.98
CA GLY A 367 -15.90 -1.90 -6.73
C GLY A 367 -16.11 -0.90 -7.88
N LYS A 368 -16.55 0.31 -7.54
CA LYS A 368 -16.81 1.42 -8.48
C LYS A 368 -15.81 2.58 -8.25
N PRO A 369 -15.68 3.52 -9.20
CA PRO A 369 -14.86 4.71 -9.02
C PRO A 369 -15.20 5.43 -7.71
N ALA A 370 -14.17 5.85 -6.98
CA ALA A 370 -14.37 6.59 -5.73
C ALA A 370 -14.95 7.99 -6.01
N PRO A 371 -15.75 8.55 -5.09
CA PRO A 371 -16.22 9.92 -5.23
C PRO A 371 -15.08 10.91 -5.51
N GLY A 372 -15.25 11.75 -6.53
CA GLY A 372 -14.22 12.69 -7.01
C GLY A 372 -13.23 12.11 -8.01
N TRP A 373 -13.36 10.83 -8.40
CA TRP A 373 -12.50 10.18 -9.40
C TRP A 373 -13.31 9.83 -10.65
N GLN A 374 -12.83 10.28 -11.82
CA GLN A 374 -13.38 9.90 -13.12
C GLN A 374 -12.43 8.89 -13.77
N ILE A 375 -12.90 7.65 -13.96
CA ILE A 375 -12.09 6.52 -14.42
C ILE A 375 -12.78 5.88 -15.61
N GLU A 376 -12.01 5.67 -16.67
CA GLU A 376 -12.40 5.00 -17.90
C GLU A 376 -11.50 3.79 -18.15
N LEU A 377 -11.94 2.90 -19.02
CA LEU A 377 -11.13 1.80 -19.54
C LEU A 377 -10.83 2.06 -21.01
N HIS A 378 -9.56 2.05 -21.38
CA HIS A 378 -9.11 2.35 -22.74
C HIS A 378 -8.38 1.17 -23.38
N ASP A 379 -8.54 1.03 -24.69
CA ASP A 379 -7.74 0.12 -25.52
C ASP A 379 -6.26 0.59 -25.63
N ASP A 380 -5.46 -0.14 -26.40
CA ASP A 380 -4.05 0.20 -26.58
C ASP A 380 -3.85 1.52 -27.39
N ASP A 381 -4.86 1.94 -28.18
CA ASP A 381 -4.87 3.18 -28.96
C ASP A 381 -5.39 4.39 -28.18
N GLY A 382 -5.91 4.16 -26.96
CA GLY A 382 -6.43 5.20 -26.06
C GLY A 382 -7.90 5.53 -26.26
N ASN A 383 -8.67 4.67 -26.96
CA ASN A 383 -10.12 4.81 -27.11
C ASN A 383 -10.83 4.11 -25.95
N PRO A 384 -11.98 4.66 -25.47
CA PRO A 384 -12.80 3.99 -24.48
C PRO A 384 -13.30 2.62 -24.97
N VAL A 385 -13.27 1.60 -24.10
CA VAL A 385 -13.80 0.27 -24.38
C VAL A 385 -15.21 0.10 -23.78
N GLY A 386 -15.97 -0.88 -24.31
CA GLY A 386 -17.32 -1.19 -23.86
C GLY A 386 -17.38 -2.01 -22.58
N VAL A 387 -18.62 -2.22 -22.10
CA VAL A 387 -18.94 -3.10 -20.97
C VAL A 387 -18.50 -4.53 -21.31
N GLY A 388 -17.81 -5.18 -20.36
CA GLY A 388 -17.28 -6.54 -20.52
C GLY A 388 -15.97 -6.63 -21.31
N GLU A 389 -15.52 -5.54 -21.92
CA GLU A 389 -14.26 -5.49 -22.65
C GLU A 389 -13.09 -5.15 -21.72
N GLU A 390 -11.91 -5.69 -22.04
CA GLU A 390 -10.66 -5.43 -21.32
C GLU A 390 -10.08 -4.08 -21.76
N GLY A 391 -9.71 -3.23 -20.77
CA GLY A 391 -9.05 -1.96 -21.04
C GLY A 391 -8.03 -1.60 -19.96
N ARG A 392 -7.13 -0.67 -20.31
CA ARG A 392 -6.22 -0.02 -19.37
C ARG A 392 -6.98 0.96 -18.50
N ILE A 393 -6.74 0.92 -17.19
CA ILE A 393 -7.37 1.88 -16.27
C ILE A 393 -6.78 3.27 -16.51
N ALA A 394 -7.62 4.18 -16.99
CA ALA A 394 -7.31 5.57 -17.34
C ALA A 394 -8.04 6.53 -16.38
N ILE A 395 -7.30 7.36 -15.66
CA ILE A 395 -7.82 8.35 -14.71
C ILE A 395 -7.80 9.71 -15.37
N LYS A 396 -8.96 10.36 -15.49
CA LYS A 396 -9.10 11.67 -16.11
C LYS A 396 -8.41 12.77 -15.31
N LEU A 397 -7.73 13.69 -16.00
CA LEU A 397 -6.95 14.76 -15.38
C LEU A 397 -7.64 16.13 -15.36
N ASP A 398 -8.83 16.24 -15.93
CA ASP A 398 -9.61 17.48 -15.92
C ASP A 398 -11.05 17.22 -15.44
N PRO A 399 -11.39 17.62 -14.21
CA PRO A 399 -10.50 18.16 -13.19
C PRO A 399 -9.55 17.09 -12.63
N ARG A 400 -8.31 17.48 -12.31
CA ARG A 400 -7.33 16.57 -11.70
C ARG A 400 -7.80 16.12 -10.32
N PRO A 401 -7.88 14.81 -10.05
CA PRO A 401 -8.31 14.31 -8.75
C PRO A 401 -7.36 14.74 -7.62
N VAL A 402 -7.95 15.12 -6.47
CA VAL A 402 -7.18 15.42 -5.25
C VAL A 402 -6.57 14.13 -4.71
N GLY A 403 -5.26 14.14 -4.49
CA GLY A 403 -4.52 12.95 -4.04
C GLY A 403 -3.86 12.15 -5.16
N LEU A 404 -4.04 12.54 -6.43
CA LEU A 404 -3.20 12.03 -7.52
C LEU A 404 -1.80 12.66 -7.45
N PHE A 405 -0.75 11.84 -7.55
CA PHE A 405 0.65 12.26 -7.45
C PHE A 405 1.02 13.33 -8.50
N ARG A 406 2.07 14.10 -8.24
CA ARG A 406 2.51 15.16 -9.17
C ARG A 406 3.29 14.62 -10.38
N GLY A 407 3.86 13.45 -10.24
CA GLY A 407 4.69 12.77 -11.23
C GLY A 407 5.85 12.06 -10.56
N TYR A 408 6.66 11.39 -11.36
CA TYR A 408 7.90 10.77 -10.93
C TYR A 408 9.03 11.80 -10.95
N LEU A 409 9.71 11.98 -9.82
CA LEU A 409 10.85 12.89 -9.71
C LEU A 409 12.00 12.41 -10.60
N ASN A 410 12.58 13.34 -11.38
CA ASN A 410 13.72 13.08 -12.28
C ASN A 410 13.49 11.95 -13.30
N ASN A 411 12.24 11.73 -13.73
CA ASN A 411 11.90 10.69 -14.71
C ASN A 411 10.85 11.20 -15.71
N GLU A 412 11.27 12.10 -16.59
CA GLU A 412 10.38 12.72 -17.59
C GLU A 412 9.83 11.72 -18.60
N GLU A 413 10.66 10.76 -19.02
CA GLU A 413 10.23 9.69 -19.94
C GLU A 413 9.03 8.92 -19.40
N GLU A 414 9.12 8.47 -18.14
CA GLU A 414 8.03 7.75 -17.50
C GLU A 414 6.82 8.66 -17.26
N ASN A 415 7.04 9.94 -16.92
CA ASN A 415 5.94 10.90 -16.80
C ASN A 415 5.21 11.05 -18.14
N HIS A 416 5.92 11.19 -19.26
CA HIS A 416 5.29 11.23 -20.58
C HIS A 416 4.57 9.93 -20.94
N ARG A 417 5.08 8.78 -20.49
CA ARG A 417 4.47 7.48 -20.75
C ARG A 417 3.16 7.29 -20.01
N VAL A 418 3.04 7.79 -18.77
CA VAL A 418 1.85 7.58 -17.95
C VAL A 418 0.82 8.70 -18.05
N PHE A 419 1.24 9.93 -18.36
CA PHE A 419 0.34 11.07 -18.55
C PHE A 419 0.16 11.35 -20.05
N GLN A 420 -0.92 10.86 -20.64
CA GLN A 420 -1.20 11.00 -22.07
C GLN A 420 -2.64 11.45 -22.30
N ASN A 421 -2.86 12.30 -23.29
CA ASN A 421 -4.18 12.67 -23.80
C ASN A 421 -5.19 13.13 -22.74
N GLY A 422 -4.74 13.77 -21.66
CA GLY A 422 -5.60 14.21 -20.56
C GLY A 422 -5.94 13.13 -19.53
N PHE A 423 -5.23 11.98 -19.57
CA PHE A 423 -5.39 10.87 -18.64
C PHE A 423 -4.07 10.46 -17.98
N TYR A 424 -4.18 9.90 -16.78
CA TYR A 424 -3.14 9.12 -16.14
C TYR A 424 -3.44 7.63 -16.32
N TYR A 425 -2.55 6.92 -16.96
CA TYR A 425 -2.61 5.46 -17.15
C TYR A 425 -1.89 4.74 -16.02
N THR A 426 -2.64 3.93 -15.28
CA THR A 426 -2.13 3.28 -14.06
C THR A 426 -1.15 2.13 -14.34
N GLY A 427 -1.12 1.61 -15.58
CA GLY A 427 -0.41 0.39 -15.95
C GLY A 427 -1.11 -0.88 -15.50
N ASP A 428 -2.33 -0.77 -15.00
CA ASP A 428 -3.20 -1.89 -14.63
C ASP A 428 -4.36 -2.01 -15.63
N LYS A 429 -4.85 -3.24 -15.86
CA LYS A 429 -5.98 -3.57 -16.73
C LYS A 429 -7.16 -4.09 -15.93
N ALA A 430 -8.34 -3.73 -16.39
CA ALA A 430 -9.62 -4.17 -15.83
C ALA A 430 -10.66 -4.38 -16.93
N CYS A 431 -11.78 -4.99 -16.58
CA CYS A 431 -13.04 -4.88 -17.33
C CYS A 431 -14.10 -4.30 -16.40
N MET A 432 -15.17 -3.75 -16.98
CA MET A 432 -16.30 -3.17 -16.24
C MET A 432 -17.57 -3.96 -16.57
N ASP A 433 -18.36 -4.33 -15.55
CA ASP A 433 -19.64 -5.00 -15.76
C ASP A 433 -20.79 -4.00 -16.00
N GLU A 434 -21.98 -4.54 -16.31
CA GLU A 434 -23.20 -3.75 -16.60
C GLU A 434 -23.65 -2.86 -15.43
N ASP A 435 -23.28 -3.23 -14.19
CA ASP A 435 -23.58 -2.43 -12.98
C ASP A 435 -22.48 -1.37 -12.69
N GLY A 436 -21.43 -1.28 -13.53
CA GLY A 436 -20.33 -0.34 -13.40
C GLY A 436 -19.26 -0.75 -12.38
N TYR A 437 -19.19 -2.03 -12.01
CA TYR A 437 -18.13 -2.56 -11.15
C TYR A 437 -16.92 -2.93 -11.98
N PHE A 438 -15.74 -2.58 -11.45
CA PHE A 438 -14.45 -2.87 -12.07
C PHE A 438 -13.87 -4.19 -11.56
N TRP A 439 -13.38 -5.00 -12.47
CA TRP A 439 -12.80 -6.31 -12.21
C TRP A 439 -11.34 -6.31 -12.66
N PHE A 440 -10.42 -6.51 -11.72
CA PHE A 440 -8.99 -6.50 -12.00
C PHE A 440 -8.58 -7.70 -12.86
N ILE A 441 -7.87 -7.45 -13.95
CA ILE A 441 -7.35 -8.49 -14.85
C ILE A 441 -5.87 -8.76 -14.56
N GLY A 442 -5.07 -7.71 -14.44
CA GLY A 442 -3.63 -7.83 -14.20
C GLY A 442 -2.90 -6.52 -14.47
N ARG A 443 -1.58 -6.57 -14.26
CA ARG A 443 -0.68 -5.54 -14.78
C ARG A 443 -0.61 -5.67 -16.30
N ASP A 444 -0.41 -4.57 -16.99
CA ASP A 444 -0.28 -4.57 -18.46
C ASP A 444 0.86 -5.50 -18.94
N ASP A 445 1.94 -5.58 -18.15
CA ASP A 445 3.10 -6.45 -18.38
C ASP A 445 2.94 -7.88 -17.84
N ASP A 446 1.92 -8.18 -17.04
CA ASP A 446 1.64 -9.50 -16.46
C ASP A 446 0.58 -10.31 -17.24
N VAL A 447 -0.24 -9.66 -18.07
CA VAL A 447 -1.27 -10.32 -18.87
C VAL A 447 -0.65 -11.34 -19.83
N ILE A 448 -1.10 -12.59 -19.73
CA ILE A 448 -0.56 -13.72 -20.52
C ILE A 448 -1.24 -13.77 -21.89
N LYS A 449 -0.47 -13.52 -22.95
CA LYS A 449 -0.94 -13.63 -24.34
C LYS A 449 -0.68 -15.07 -24.84
N SER A 450 -1.68 -15.94 -24.72
CA SER A 450 -1.59 -17.37 -25.10
C SER A 450 -2.52 -17.71 -26.25
N SER A 451 -1.98 -18.13 -27.39
CA SER A 451 -2.77 -18.52 -28.57
C SER A 451 -3.83 -17.48 -28.98
N GLY A 452 -3.51 -16.19 -28.88
CA GLY A 452 -4.44 -15.08 -29.19
C GLY A 452 -5.38 -14.67 -28.05
N TYR A 453 -5.45 -15.44 -26.98
CA TYR A 453 -6.20 -15.07 -25.78
C TYR A 453 -5.36 -14.23 -24.84
N ARG A 454 -5.99 -13.23 -24.19
CA ARG A 454 -5.45 -12.47 -23.07
C ARG A 454 -5.97 -13.10 -21.79
N ILE A 455 -5.08 -13.50 -20.88
CA ILE A 455 -5.41 -14.20 -19.64
C ILE A 455 -4.79 -13.45 -18.48
N GLY A 456 -5.65 -12.97 -17.57
CA GLY A 456 -5.21 -12.34 -16.33
C GLY A 456 -4.68 -13.38 -15.36
N PRO A 457 -3.45 -13.22 -14.83
CA PRO A 457 -2.92 -14.15 -13.84
C PRO A 457 -3.82 -14.33 -12.63
N PHE A 458 -4.40 -13.23 -12.13
CA PHE A 458 -5.21 -13.22 -10.92
C PHE A 458 -6.47 -14.08 -11.01
N GLU A 459 -7.16 -14.08 -12.14
CA GLU A 459 -8.37 -14.91 -12.31
C GLU A 459 -8.05 -16.40 -12.25
N VAL A 460 -6.89 -16.80 -12.78
CA VAL A 460 -6.41 -18.19 -12.71
C VAL A 460 -5.96 -18.53 -11.29
N GLU A 461 -5.25 -17.62 -10.63
CA GLU A 461 -4.83 -17.77 -9.23
C GLU A 461 -6.05 -17.91 -8.30
N SER A 462 -7.10 -17.09 -8.51
CA SER A 462 -8.35 -17.19 -7.75
C SER A 462 -9.00 -18.57 -7.91
N ALA A 463 -9.12 -19.06 -9.13
CA ALA A 463 -9.66 -20.40 -9.40
C ALA A 463 -8.81 -21.52 -8.78
N LEU A 464 -7.49 -21.37 -8.81
CA LEU A 464 -6.58 -22.31 -8.16
C LEU A 464 -6.75 -22.32 -6.63
N MET A 465 -6.93 -21.15 -6.02
CA MET A 465 -7.12 -21.03 -4.56
C MET A 465 -8.42 -21.66 -4.05
N GLU A 466 -9.43 -21.83 -4.88
CA GLU A 466 -10.66 -22.55 -4.55
C GLU A 466 -10.45 -24.07 -4.43
N HIS A 467 -9.36 -24.61 -5.01
CA HIS A 467 -9.08 -26.04 -4.94
C HIS A 467 -8.63 -26.45 -3.53
N PRO A 468 -9.18 -27.56 -2.94
CA PRO A 468 -8.89 -27.98 -1.57
C PRO A 468 -7.42 -28.14 -1.23
N ALA A 469 -6.59 -28.56 -2.20
CA ALA A 469 -5.16 -28.81 -2.00
C ALA A 469 -4.28 -27.55 -2.09
N VAL A 470 -4.79 -26.42 -2.60
CA VAL A 470 -3.99 -25.23 -2.89
C VAL A 470 -4.01 -24.27 -1.69
N GLN A 471 -2.84 -23.92 -1.20
CA GLN A 471 -2.66 -22.90 -0.15
C GLN A 471 -2.40 -21.53 -0.76
N GLU A 472 -1.52 -21.45 -1.75
CA GLU A 472 -1.17 -20.22 -2.44
C GLU A 472 -0.72 -20.55 -3.86
N ALA A 473 -0.99 -19.65 -4.81
CA ALA A 473 -0.60 -19.83 -6.20
C ALA A 473 -0.08 -18.54 -6.81
N ALA A 474 0.88 -18.65 -7.71
CA ALA A 474 1.33 -17.60 -8.60
C ALA A 474 1.25 -18.08 -10.05
N VAL A 475 0.71 -17.26 -10.94
CA VAL A 475 0.53 -17.60 -12.35
C VAL A 475 1.30 -16.63 -13.23
N VAL A 476 2.04 -17.18 -14.19
CA VAL A 476 2.80 -16.42 -15.19
C VAL A 476 2.69 -17.04 -16.57
N GLY A 477 3.02 -16.27 -17.61
CA GLY A 477 3.27 -16.79 -18.94
C GLY A 477 4.64 -17.49 -18.99
N SER A 478 4.66 -18.75 -19.38
CA SER A 478 5.88 -19.50 -19.67
C SER A 478 6.04 -19.65 -21.18
N PRO A 479 7.23 -19.43 -21.77
CA PRO A 479 7.44 -19.51 -23.21
C PRO A 479 7.10 -20.90 -23.78
N ASP A 480 6.45 -20.90 -24.95
CA ASP A 480 6.06 -22.11 -25.67
C ASP A 480 6.25 -21.89 -27.19
N VAL A 481 6.87 -22.86 -27.86
CA VAL A 481 7.23 -22.74 -29.28
C VAL A 481 6.00 -22.58 -30.19
N ILE A 482 4.86 -23.17 -29.81
CA ILE A 482 3.66 -23.21 -30.66
C ILE A 482 2.68 -22.06 -30.29
N ARG A 483 2.59 -21.76 -29.00
CA ARG A 483 1.55 -20.87 -28.45
C ARG A 483 2.06 -19.48 -28.09
N GLY A 484 3.37 -19.23 -28.28
CA GLY A 484 4.05 -18.05 -27.78
C GLY A 484 4.23 -18.14 -26.25
N LEU A 485 3.14 -18.09 -25.50
CA LEU A 485 3.12 -18.32 -24.06
C LEU A 485 2.06 -19.37 -23.69
N ILE A 486 2.33 -20.12 -22.64
CA ILE A 486 1.34 -20.94 -21.93
C ILE A 486 1.14 -20.44 -20.52
N VAL A 487 -0.02 -20.70 -19.96
CA VAL A 487 -0.30 -20.43 -18.55
C VAL A 487 0.44 -21.45 -17.70
N LYS A 488 1.36 -21.00 -16.84
CA LYS A 488 2.06 -21.84 -15.85
C LYS A 488 1.74 -21.36 -14.44
N ALA A 489 1.41 -22.29 -13.57
CA ALA A 489 1.12 -22.05 -12.16
C ALA A 489 2.23 -22.62 -11.26
N PHE A 490 2.68 -21.79 -10.31
CA PHE A 490 3.51 -22.19 -9.18
C PHE A 490 2.62 -22.28 -7.95
N ILE A 491 2.56 -23.46 -7.31
CA ILE A 491 1.57 -23.77 -6.28
C ILE A 491 2.24 -24.20 -4.98
N ILE A 492 1.87 -23.58 -3.88
CA ILE A 492 2.14 -24.05 -2.53
C ILE A 492 0.94 -24.90 -2.09
N LEU A 493 1.19 -26.13 -1.69
CA LEU A 493 0.16 -27.05 -1.22
C LEU A 493 -0.18 -26.83 0.26
N LYS A 494 -1.43 -27.07 0.61
CA LYS A 494 -1.86 -27.14 2.02
C LYS A 494 -1.20 -28.34 2.72
N PRO A 495 -1.02 -28.29 4.07
CA PRO A 495 -0.56 -29.43 4.84
C PRO A 495 -1.41 -30.68 4.57
N GLY A 496 -0.75 -31.84 4.43
CA GLY A 496 -1.39 -33.13 4.14
C GLY A 496 -1.48 -33.50 2.67
N TYR A 497 -1.26 -32.57 1.74
CA TYR A 497 -1.15 -32.87 0.31
C TYR A 497 0.31 -33.04 -0.12
N ARG A 498 0.54 -33.92 -1.11
CA ARG A 498 1.87 -34.17 -1.67
C ARG A 498 1.85 -33.99 -3.19
N PRO A 499 2.95 -33.47 -3.77
CA PRO A 499 3.09 -33.36 -5.23
C PRO A 499 2.90 -34.71 -5.90
N SER A 500 2.05 -34.73 -6.95
CA SER A 500 1.87 -35.92 -7.79
C SER A 500 1.27 -35.54 -9.15
N GLU A 501 1.49 -36.34 -10.18
CA GLU A 501 0.88 -36.12 -11.50
C GLU A 501 -0.66 -36.20 -11.47
N SER A 502 -1.21 -37.04 -10.59
CA SER A 502 -2.64 -37.14 -10.40
C SER A 502 -3.23 -35.85 -9.83
N LEU A 503 -2.53 -35.22 -8.87
CA LEU A 503 -2.94 -33.92 -8.31
C LEU A 503 -2.83 -32.80 -9.34
N VAL A 504 -1.80 -32.79 -10.18
CA VAL A 504 -1.69 -31.84 -11.32
C VAL A 504 -2.92 -31.93 -12.22
N LYS A 505 -3.30 -33.15 -12.63
CA LYS A 505 -4.48 -33.39 -13.50
C LYS A 505 -5.79 -32.98 -12.81
N ASP A 506 -5.90 -33.24 -11.51
CA ASP A 506 -7.08 -32.85 -10.70
C ASP A 506 -7.24 -31.32 -10.64
N ILE A 507 -6.17 -30.62 -10.28
CA ILE A 507 -6.16 -29.14 -10.26
C ILE A 507 -6.46 -28.56 -11.64
N GLN A 508 -5.85 -29.07 -12.71
CA GLN A 508 -6.12 -28.62 -14.07
C GLN A 508 -7.58 -28.84 -14.47
N LYS A 509 -8.15 -30.00 -14.12
CA LYS A 509 -9.56 -30.32 -14.37
C LYS A 509 -10.49 -29.39 -13.57
N TYR A 510 -10.13 -29.10 -12.32
CA TYR A 510 -10.87 -28.18 -11.47
C TYR A 510 -10.94 -26.79 -12.10
N VAL A 511 -9.79 -26.21 -12.44
CA VAL A 511 -9.72 -24.86 -13.05
C VAL A 511 -10.49 -24.80 -14.38
N LYS A 512 -10.40 -25.83 -15.23
CA LYS A 512 -11.21 -25.93 -16.47
C LYS A 512 -12.70 -25.90 -16.22
N ARG A 513 -13.15 -26.39 -15.08
CA ARG A 513 -14.58 -26.45 -14.72
C ARG A 513 -15.10 -25.11 -14.20
N VAL A 514 -14.28 -24.36 -13.43
CA VAL A 514 -14.69 -23.14 -12.76
C VAL A 514 -14.36 -21.87 -13.55
N THR A 515 -13.53 -21.98 -14.59
CA THR A 515 -13.16 -20.87 -15.49
C THR A 515 -13.37 -21.25 -16.96
N ALA A 516 -13.12 -20.29 -17.87
CA ALA A 516 -13.11 -20.59 -19.29
C ALA A 516 -11.99 -21.60 -19.62
N PRO A 517 -12.26 -22.63 -20.46
CA PRO A 517 -11.35 -23.75 -20.68
C PRO A 517 -9.95 -23.38 -21.18
N TYR A 518 -9.78 -22.23 -21.85
CA TYR A 518 -8.47 -21.77 -22.33
C TYR A 518 -7.58 -21.17 -21.22
N LYS A 519 -8.14 -20.84 -20.04
CA LYS A 519 -7.45 -20.18 -18.92
C LYS A 519 -6.70 -21.15 -17.99
N TYR A 520 -6.98 -22.46 -18.05
CA TYR A 520 -6.34 -23.42 -17.14
C TYR A 520 -4.82 -23.46 -17.29
N PRO A 521 -4.09 -23.65 -16.18
CA PRO A 521 -2.64 -23.77 -16.24
C PRO A 521 -2.23 -25.06 -16.98
N ARG A 522 -1.49 -24.89 -18.08
CA ARG A 522 -0.97 -26.04 -18.85
C ARG A 522 0.22 -26.68 -18.18
N ALA A 523 0.97 -25.91 -17.42
CA ALA A 523 2.06 -26.37 -16.59
C ALA A 523 1.79 -26.01 -15.14
N ILE A 524 2.08 -26.92 -14.22
CA ILE A 524 2.01 -26.71 -12.77
C ILE A 524 3.34 -27.15 -12.17
N GLU A 525 3.88 -26.30 -11.31
CA GLU A 525 5.06 -26.58 -10.51
C GLU A 525 4.71 -26.41 -9.03
N PHE A 526 4.93 -27.44 -8.22
CA PHE A 526 4.78 -27.34 -6.77
C PHE A 526 6.05 -26.79 -6.16
N VAL A 527 5.90 -25.75 -5.33
CA VAL A 527 7.00 -25.01 -4.71
C VAL A 527 6.78 -24.88 -3.20
N GLU A 528 7.86 -24.77 -2.43
CA GLU A 528 7.78 -24.56 -0.99
C GLU A 528 7.51 -23.07 -0.64
N SER A 529 7.94 -22.15 -1.50
CA SER A 529 7.74 -20.71 -1.33
C SER A 529 7.65 -20.01 -2.68
N LEU A 530 6.97 -18.85 -2.68
CA LEU A 530 6.89 -17.95 -3.83
C LEU A 530 7.80 -16.74 -3.60
N PRO A 531 8.46 -16.21 -4.63
CA PRO A 531 9.22 -14.97 -4.52
C PRO A 531 8.27 -13.81 -4.22
N LYS A 532 8.56 -13.07 -3.14
CA LYS A 532 7.72 -11.97 -2.68
C LYS A 532 8.54 -10.70 -2.49
N THR A 533 7.88 -9.58 -2.72
CA THR A 533 8.41 -8.28 -2.30
C THR A 533 8.45 -8.22 -0.77
N ILE A 534 9.14 -7.25 -0.24
CA ILE A 534 9.19 -6.96 1.19
C ILE A 534 7.76 -6.70 1.75
N SER A 535 6.85 -6.18 0.91
CA SER A 535 5.43 -5.96 1.26
C SER A 535 4.55 -7.22 1.17
N GLY A 536 5.11 -8.37 0.78
CA GLY A 536 4.39 -9.64 0.65
C GLY A 536 3.78 -9.91 -0.73
N LYS A 537 3.90 -8.98 -1.69
CA LYS A 537 3.38 -9.16 -3.06
C LYS A 537 4.25 -10.14 -3.85
N ILE A 538 3.61 -11.01 -4.64
CA ILE A 538 4.31 -11.95 -5.50
C ILE A 538 5.08 -11.20 -6.59
N LYS A 539 6.37 -11.54 -6.72
CA LYS A 539 7.26 -11.00 -7.76
C LYS A 539 7.16 -11.86 -9.02
N ARG A 540 6.10 -11.66 -9.81
CA ARG A 540 5.87 -12.45 -11.03
C ARG A 540 6.98 -12.26 -12.06
N TYR A 541 7.65 -11.11 -12.08
CA TYR A 541 8.77 -10.89 -12.98
C TYR A 541 9.93 -11.87 -12.74
N GLU A 542 10.28 -12.18 -11.47
CA GLU A 542 11.33 -13.17 -11.15
C GLU A 542 10.94 -14.58 -11.65
N LEU A 543 9.66 -14.93 -11.56
CA LEU A 543 9.17 -16.21 -12.10
C LEU A 543 9.21 -16.22 -13.63
N ARG A 544 8.82 -15.13 -14.30
CA ARG A 544 8.92 -15.00 -15.78
C ARG A 544 10.36 -15.08 -16.27
N GLU A 545 11.29 -14.37 -15.63
CA GLU A 545 12.72 -14.42 -15.97
C GLU A 545 13.28 -15.84 -15.82
N ARG A 546 12.89 -16.55 -14.75
CA ARG A 546 13.26 -17.95 -14.56
C ARG A 546 12.77 -18.83 -15.71
N GLU A 547 11.50 -18.69 -16.10
CA GLU A 547 10.92 -19.44 -17.22
C GLU A 547 11.60 -19.10 -18.56
N MET A 548 11.86 -17.83 -18.81
CA MET A 548 12.55 -17.39 -20.02
C MET A 548 13.96 -17.97 -20.11
N LYS A 549 14.70 -17.93 -19.00
CA LYS A 549 16.05 -18.49 -18.93
C LYS A 549 16.05 -20.00 -19.19
N GLN A 550 15.14 -20.74 -18.52
CA GLN A 550 15.01 -22.18 -18.72
C GLN A 550 14.68 -22.52 -20.18
N PHE A 551 13.82 -21.74 -20.82
CA PHE A 551 13.46 -21.93 -22.21
C PHE A 551 14.65 -21.69 -23.16
N MET A 552 15.45 -20.64 -22.92
CA MET A 552 16.64 -20.33 -23.69
C MET A 552 17.72 -21.43 -23.53
N ASP A 553 17.97 -21.87 -22.29
CA ASP A 553 18.94 -22.92 -21.98
C ASP A 553 18.57 -24.24 -22.67
N ASN A 554 17.30 -24.62 -22.64
CA ASN A 554 16.82 -25.84 -23.31
C ASN A 554 16.93 -25.77 -24.84
N ASN A 555 16.74 -24.60 -25.45
CA ASN A 555 16.86 -24.42 -26.90
C ASN A 555 18.30 -24.25 -27.37
N SER A 556 19.22 -23.74 -26.54
CA SER A 556 20.64 -23.64 -26.88
C SER A 556 21.34 -25.00 -26.90
N HIS A 557 20.87 -25.99 -26.15
CA HIS A 557 21.40 -27.36 -26.15
C HIS A 557 20.86 -28.21 -27.33
N GLY A 558 19.76 -27.75 -27.98
CA GLY A 558 19.20 -28.44 -29.17
C GLY A 558 19.91 -28.13 -30.50
N VAL A 559 20.73 -27.09 -30.57
CA VAL A 559 21.41 -26.65 -31.81
C VAL A 559 22.75 -27.38 -32.05
N HIS A 560 23.28 -28.09 -31.06
CA HIS A 560 24.59 -28.77 -31.20
C HIS A 560 24.52 -30.25 -31.57
N SER A 561 23.33 -30.84 -31.80
CA SER A 561 23.19 -32.24 -32.18
C SER A 561 22.83 -32.47 -33.66
N GLY A 562 22.86 -31.44 -34.49
CA GLY A 562 22.40 -31.48 -35.90
C GLY A 562 23.48 -31.33 -36.99
N SER A 563 24.78 -31.61 -36.70
CA SER A 563 25.80 -31.61 -37.77
C SER A 563 26.70 -32.83 -37.72
N LYS A 564 26.15 -33.96 -38.09
CA LYS A 564 26.91 -35.13 -38.61
C LYS A 564 25.96 -35.96 -39.45
N CYS A 565 25.92 -35.66 -40.75
CA CYS A 565 25.67 -36.60 -41.83
C CYS A 565 25.86 -35.85 -43.14
N ALA A 566 27.01 -36.09 -43.81
CA ALA A 566 27.07 -36.61 -45.16
C ALA A 566 28.51 -36.50 -45.67
N GLU A 567 29.20 -37.59 -45.64
CA GLU A 567 30.01 -38.05 -46.76
C GLU A 567 29.46 -39.38 -47.19
#